data_04d7c58204fcc67e7e6a0465893e43e4
#
_entry.id   04d7c58204fcc67e7e6a0465893e43e4
#
_cell.length_a   1.000
_cell.length_b   1.000
_cell.length_c   1.000
_cell.angle_alpha   90.00
_cell.angle_beta   90.00
_cell.angle_gamma   90.00
#
_symmetry.space_group_name_H-M   'P 1'
#
loop_
_entity.id
_entity.type
_entity.pdbx_description
1 polymer ?
#
loop_
_entity_poly.entity_id
_entity_poly.type
_entity_poly.pdbx_seq_one_letter_code
_entity_poly.pdbx_strand_id
1 'polypeptide(L)'
;MYTDLALYIDGKWVNGGGRKGEDVLNPATGKPLAHLPHASRGDLDQALEAAKRGFALWRATSAYDRAKIMHKAADLMRERHDAISKVLVQEQGKVYVEARAEVITSADIIDWYAEEGRRSYGRIVPGRVKGTRQLVVSEPVGVVAAFTPWNFPVLTPARKIGGALAAGCSLILKASEETPGACVELVRCFVDAGLPAGVLNLVFGVPAEVSEHLLAKDAVRKISFTGSIPVGKHLAALAAKGMKRTTMELGGHSPVVVFADADAEKAADTIAAFKYRNAGQVCISPTRFYVQEDAYKKFLARFSDYAKGIKMGDGLEKGVTMGPMANARRIDAMESFVADARSRGGNVVTGGKRHSNQGFFYEPTIVTDVPDDSKVMTEEPFGPIAPIVTFKTFDEVVERANALPYGLAAYAFTSSNTTAAAIGEAIESGMVGVNSVAVSTPEAPFGGVKESGHGSEGGIEGLGAYLNTKFISQG
;
A
#
# COMPACT_ATOMS: atom_id res chain seq x y z
N MET A 1 -1.83 24.68 9.44
CA MET A 1 -2.78 24.17 10.46
C MET A 1 -3.10 22.73 10.06
N TYR A 2 -3.16 21.79 11.00
CA TYR A 2 -3.55 20.40 10.72
C TYR A 2 -5.07 20.33 10.48
N THR A 3 -5.56 19.28 9.78
CA THR A 3 -6.97 19.18 9.40
C THR A 3 -7.87 18.74 10.56
N ASP A 4 -9.15 19.11 10.50
CA ASP A 4 -10.16 18.63 11.46
C ASP A 4 -10.50 17.17 11.21
N LEU A 5 -10.36 16.34 12.24
CA LEU A 5 -10.59 14.90 12.19
C LEU A 5 -12.06 14.56 12.49
N ALA A 6 -12.65 13.74 11.64
CA ALA A 6 -14.04 13.29 11.78
C ALA A 6 -14.25 11.95 11.07
N LEU A 7 -15.25 11.20 11.51
CA LEU A 7 -15.84 10.12 10.73
C LEU A 7 -16.69 10.73 9.62
N TYR A 8 -16.91 9.99 8.53
CA TYR A 8 -17.87 10.35 7.49
C TYR A 8 -18.86 9.20 7.30
N ILE A 9 -20.11 9.44 7.68
CA ILE A 9 -21.17 8.40 7.68
C ILE A 9 -22.44 8.99 7.09
N ASP A 10 -22.98 8.33 6.07
CA ASP A 10 -24.25 8.68 5.43
C ASP A 10 -24.32 10.15 4.99
N GLY A 11 -23.26 10.65 4.38
CA GLY A 11 -23.21 12.04 3.89
C GLY A 11 -22.90 13.08 4.97
N LYS A 12 -22.57 12.68 6.21
CA LYS A 12 -22.35 13.61 7.33
C LYS A 12 -20.99 13.39 7.95
N TRP A 13 -20.30 14.50 8.24
CA TRP A 13 -19.11 14.51 9.08
C TRP A 13 -19.53 14.41 10.55
N VAL A 14 -18.96 13.43 11.24
CA VAL A 14 -19.29 13.14 12.65
C VAL A 14 -18.03 13.30 13.49
N ASN A 15 -18.01 14.32 14.33
CA ASN A 15 -16.92 14.66 15.23
C ASN A 15 -17.43 14.99 16.65
N GLY A 16 -16.53 15.07 17.61
CA GLY A 16 -16.81 15.55 18.96
C GLY A 16 -17.75 14.65 19.78
N GLY A 17 -18.41 15.27 20.78
CA GLY A 17 -19.44 14.62 21.59
C GLY A 17 -18.94 13.66 22.66
N GLY A 18 -17.71 13.82 23.19
CA GLY A 18 -17.16 12.97 24.25
C GLY A 18 -16.87 11.54 23.79
N ARG A 19 -16.64 11.34 22.47
CA ARG A 19 -16.26 10.05 21.89
C ARG A 19 -14.92 9.58 22.43
N LYS A 20 -14.79 8.28 22.62
CA LYS A 20 -13.47 7.66 22.79
C LYS A 20 -12.62 7.98 21.56
N GLY A 21 -11.32 8.04 21.73
CA GLY A 21 -10.40 8.32 20.65
C GLY A 21 -8.97 8.25 21.13
N GLU A 22 -8.06 8.69 20.27
CA GLU A 22 -6.63 8.73 20.55
C GLU A 22 -5.99 9.97 19.90
N ASP A 23 -4.81 10.35 20.36
CA ASP A 23 -4.07 11.48 19.81
C ASP A 23 -3.25 11.03 18.59
N VAL A 24 -3.37 11.78 17.52
CA VAL A 24 -2.52 11.67 16.34
C VAL A 24 -1.22 12.43 16.62
N LEU A 25 -0.09 11.76 16.46
CA LEU A 25 1.22 12.34 16.77
C LEU A 25 1.93 12.81 15.49
N ASN A 26 2.66 13.92 15.62
CA ASN A 26 3.66 14.27 14.62
C ASN A 26 4.93 13.43 14.88
N PRO A 27 5.34 12.53 13.96
CA PRO A 27 6.48 11.66 14.20
C PRO A 27 7.83 12.40 14.24
N ALA A 28 7.94 13.60 13.64
CA ALA A 28 9.14 14.40 13.70
C ALA A 28 9.37 15.03 15.09
N THR A 29 8.30 15.26 15.86
CA THR A 29 8.38 15.92 17.18
C THR A 29 7.93 15.04 18.34
N GLY A 30 7.17 13.97 18.07
CA GLY A 30 6.49 13.15 19.07
C GLY A 30 5.31 13.86 19.76
N LYS A 31 4.90 15.04 19.30
CA LYS A 31 3.83 15.86 19.91
C LYS A 31 2.47 15.57 19.25
N PRO A 32 1.37 15.69 20.01
CA PRO A 32 0.02 15.59 19.46
C PRO A 32 -0.27 16.68 18.41
N LEU A 33 -0.95 16.29 17.32
CA LEU A 33 -1.49 17.17 16.28
C LEU A 33 -2.97 17.46 16.51
N ALA A 34 -3.75 16.43 16.78
CA ALA A 34 -5.19 16.49 17.00
C ALA A 34 -5.67 15.21 17.70
N HIS A 35 -6.90 15.26 18.20
CA HIS A 35 -7.59 14.08 18.76
C HIS A 35 -8.50 13.44 17.70
N LEU A 36 -8.32 12.14 17.43
CA LEU A 36 -9.11 11.35 16.49
C LEU A 36 -10.28 10.69 17.19
N PRO A 37 -11.54 10.98 16.80
CA PRO A 37 -12.69 10.29 17.36
C PRO A 37 -12.81 8.86 16.81
N HIS A 38 -13.13 7.89 17.67
CA HIS A 38 -13.42 6.51 17.30
C HIS A 38 -14.91 6.29 17.03
N ALA A 39 -15.22 5.43 16.08
CA ALA A 39 -16.56 4.97 15.81
C ALA A 39 -17.05 4.05 16.93
N SER A 40 -18.26 4.30 17.42
CA SER A 40 -18.99 3.37 18.27
C SER A 40 -19.59 2.22 17.44
N ARG A 41 -20.05 1.15 18.09
CA ARG A 41 -20.81 0.10 17.38
C ARG A 41 -22.06 0.65 16.68
N GLY A 42 -22.74 1.63 17.28
CA GLY A 42 -23.87 2.31 16.63
C GLY A 42 -23.49 3.05 15.36
N ASP A 43 -22.31 3.69 15.33
CA ASP A 43 -21.78 4.34 14.11
C ASP A 43 -21.46 3.30 13.02
N LEU A 44 -20.89 2.16 13.38
CA LEU A 44 -20.62 1.08 12.43
C LEU A 44 -21.91 0.48 11.85
N ASP A 45 -22.95 0.30 12.66
CA ASP A 45 -24.26 -0.14 12.16
C ASP A 45 -24.91 0.90 11.25
N GLN A 46 -24.79 2.20 11.56
CA GLN A 46 -25.24 3.28 10.69
C GLN A 46 -24.48 3.30 9.36
N ALA A 47 -23.16 3.14 9.38
CA ALA A 47 -22.33 3.05 8.19
C ALA A 47 -22.72 1.84 7.31
N LEU A 48 -23.05 0.70 7.92
CA LEU A 48 -23.53 -0.49 7.20
C LEU A 48 -24.88 -0.24 6.51
N GLU A 49 -25.85 0.34 7.22
CA GLU A 49 -27.14 0.66 6.62
C GLU A 49 -27.02 1.73 5.55
N ALA A 50 -26.18 2.75 5.75
CA ALA A 50 -25.87 3.73 4.74
C ALA A 50 -25.22 3.09 3.49
N ALA A 51 -24.26 2.20 3.68
CA ALA A 51 -23.59 1.50 2.58
C ALA A 51 -24.55 0.60 1.79
N LYS A 52 -25.53 -0.03 2.43
CA LYS A 52 -26.60 -0.81 1.75
C LYS A 52 -27.43 0.08 0.83
N ARG A 53 -27.88 1.24 1.32
CA ARG A 53 -28.63 2.22 0.52
C ARG A 53 -27.75 2.80 -0.59
N GLY A 54 -26.52 3.18 -0.26
CA GLY A 54 -25.55 3.69 -1.21
C GLY A 54 -25.24 2.67 -2.32
N PHE A 55 -25.14 1.39 -2.01
CA PHE A 55 -24.96 0.34 -3.01
C PHE A 55 -26.16 0.24 -3.97
N ALA A 56 -27.38 0.23 -3.45
CA ALA A 56 -28.56 0.16 -4.29
C ALA A 56 -28.63 1.33 -5.31
N LEU A 57 -28.28 2.53 -4.88
CA LEU A 57 -28.21 3.73 -5.72
C LEU A 57 -27.03 3.65 -6.71
N TRP A 58 -25.82 3.34 -6.23
CA TRP A 58 -24.60 3.42 -7.03
C TRP A 58 -24.51 2.33 -8.10
N ARG A 59 -25.02 1.12 -7.82
CA ARG A 59 -25.11 0.06 -8.84
C ARG A 59 -26.07 0.42 -9.99
N ALA A 60 -27.08 1.23 -9.70
CA ALA A 60 -28.03 1.72 -10.71
C ALA A 60 -27.49 2.94 -11.49
N THR A 61 -26.46 3.61 -10.98
CA THR A 61 -25.81 4.75 -11.66
C THR A 61 -24.94 4.20 -12.80
N SER A 62 -25.07 4.82 -13.99
CA SER A 62 -24.29 4.38 -15.16
C SER A 62 -22.78 4.47 -14.89
N ALA A 63 -21.99 3.57 -15.49
CA ALA A 63 -20.54 3.64 -15.39
C ALA A 63 -19.99 4.99 -15.89
N TYR A 64 -20.68 5.60 -16.84
CA TYR A 64 -20.36 6.91 -17.39
C TYR A 64 -20.52 8.04 -16.35
N ASP A 65 -21.60 8.04 -15.58
CA ASP A 65 -21.85 9.06 -14.56
C ASP A 65 -21.00 8.82 -13.32
N ARG A 66 -20.72 7.54 -12.97
CA ARG A 66 -19.72 7.20 -11.94
C ARG A 66 -18.36 7.79 -12.29
N ALA A 67 -17.88 7.58 -13.53
CA ALA A 67 -16.60 8.09 -14.00
C ALA A 67 -16.51 9.63 -13.89
N LYS A 68 -17.57 10.38 -14.23
CA LYS A 68 -17.57 11.85 -14.09
C LYS A 68 -17.30 12.32 -12.66
N ILE A 69 -17.94 11.67 -11.67
CA ILE A 69 -17.75 12.01 -10.26
C ILE A 69 -16.31 11.65 -9.82
N MET A 70 -15.80 10.49 -10.26
CA MET A 70 -14.45 10.04 -9.92
C MET A 70 -13.39 10.97 -10.53
N HIS A 71 -13.51 11.36 -11.80
CA HIS A 71 -12.60 12.34 -12.42
C HIS A 71 -12.62 13.68 -11.70
N LYS A 72 -13.81 14.18 -11.33
CA LYS A 72 -13.90 15.41 -10.56
C LYS A 72 -13.22 15.30 -9.20
N ALA A 73 -13.32 14.15 -8.52
CA ALA A 73 -12.60 13.90 -7.28
C ALA A 73 -11.08 13.91 -7.48
N ALA A 74 -10.58 13.28 -8.56
CA ALA A 74 -9.17 13.29 -8.93
C ALA A 74 -8.66 14.71 -9.24
N ASP A 75 -9.45 15.52 -9.93
CA ASP A 75 -9.10 16.92 -10.20
C ASP A 75 -9.01 17.74 -8.91
N LEU A 76 -9.95 17.56 -7.97
CA LEU A 76 -9.92 18.20 -6.66
C LEU A 76 -8.70 17.76 -5.83
N MET A 77 -8.27 16.50 -5.93
CA MET A 77 -7.05 16.02 -5.30
C MET A 77 -5.82 16.74 -5.87
N ARG A 78 -5.75 16.93 -7.19
CA ARG A 78 -4.67 17.68 -7.84
C ARG A 78 -4.69 19.16 -7.47
N GLU A 79 -5.85 19.79 -7.43
CA GLU A 79 -6.02 21.17 -7.00
C GLU A 79 -5.56 21.38 -5.56
N ARG A 80 -5.92 20.45 -4.66
CA ARG A 80 -5.65 20.52 -3.21
C ARG A 80 -4.35 19.83 -2.80
N HIS A 81 -3.54 19.40 -3.76
CA HIS A 81 -2.36 18.55 -3.48
C HIS A 81 -1.42 19.14 -2.43
N ASP A 82 -1.20 20.45 -2.42
CA ASP A 82 -0.30 21.11 -1.47
C ASP A 82 -0.81 20.98 -0.02
N ALA A 83 -2.11 21.24 0.20
CA ALA A 83 -2.73 21.14 1.52
C ALA A 83 -2.72 19.68 2.03
N ILE A 84 -3.14 18.73 1.18
CA ILE A 84 -3.15 17.29 1.52
C ILE A 84 -1.74 16.80 1.81
N SER A 85 -0.75 17.19 1.01
CA SER A 85 0.64 16.78 1.21
C SER A 85 1.23 17.30 2.52
N LYS A 86 0.90 18.53 2.94
CA LYS A 86 1.35 19.08 4.24
C LYS A 86 0.75 18.33 5.41
N VAL A 87 -0.53 17.97 5.36
CA VAL A 87 -1.17 17.11 6.36
C VAL A 87 -0.46 15.75 6.42
N LEU A 88 -0.22 15.14 5.26
CA LEU A 88 0.46 13.86 5.14
C LEU A 88 1.88 13.88 5.74
N VAL A 89 2.67 14.94 5.49
CA VAL A 89 3.99 15.09 6.11
C VAL A 89 3.89 15.18 7.64
N GLN A 90 2.93 15.96 8.15
CA GLN A 90 2.78 16.18 9.59
C GLN A 90 2.44 14.90 10.36
N GLU A 91 1.58 14.02 9.81
CA GLU A 91 1.10 12.84 10.52
C GLU A 91 1.90 11.56 10.21
N GLN A 92 2.48 11.45 9.00
CA GLN A 92 3.18 10.23 8.59
C GLN A 92 4.71 10.38 8.62
N GLY A 93 5.21 11.61 8.42
CA GLY A 93 6.63 11.93 8.52
C GLY A 93 7.41 11.92 7.21
N LYS A 94 6.90 11.40 6.09
CA LYS A 94 7.63 11.42 4.82
C LYS A 94 7.94 12.84 4.36
N VAL A 95 8.97 13.01 3.52
CA VAL A 95 9.32 14.32 3.00
C VAL A 95 8.27 14.85 2.02
N TYR A 96 8.13 16.18 1.94
CA TYR A 96 7.07 16.84 1.16
C TYR A 96 7.02 16.39 -0.31
N VAL A 97 8.17 16.18 -0.96
CA VAL A 97 8.22 15.75 -2.36
C VAL A 97 7.61 14.36 -2.55
N GLU A 98 7.80 13.47 -1.60
CA GLU A 98 7.20 12.12 -1.59
C GLU A 98 5.71 12.17 -1.27
N ALA A 99 5.31 13.02 -0.31
CA ALA A 99 3.90 13.24 0.03
C ALA A 99 3.12 13.80 -1.18
N ARG A 100 3.70 14.78 -1.88
CA ARG A 100 3.11 15.34 -3.10
C ARG A 100 2.98 14.28 -4.21
N ALA A 101 4.03 13.47 -4.41
CA ALA A 101 4.00 12.39 -5.38
C ALA A 101 2.90 11.36 -5.05
N GLU A 102 2.72 11.03 -3.76
CA GLU A 102 1.64 10.13 -3.32
C GLU A 102 0.26 10.67 -3.68
N VAL A 103 -0.01 11.95 -3.40
CA VAL A 103 -1.32 12.57 -3.70
C VAL A 103 -1.59 12.58 -5.21
N ILE A 104 -0.61 12.96 -6.03
CA ILE A 104 -0.76 12.99 -7.49
C ILE A 104 -0.98 11.58 -8.06
N THR A 105 -0.15 10.61 -7.66
CA THR A 105 -0.34 9.22 -8.10
C THR A 105 -1.68 8.65 -7.65
N SER A 106 -2.19 9.08 -6.49
CA SER A 106 -3.52 8.67 -6.02
C SER A 106 -4.64 9.21 -6.91
N ALA A 107 -4.51 10.45 -7.40
CA ALA A 107 -5.44 11.00 -8.37
C ALA A 107 -5.39 10.24 -9.71
N ASP A 108 -4.18 9.88 -10.17
CA ASP A 108 -4.02 9.08 -11.40
C ASP A 108 -4.64 7.67 -11.25
N ILE A 109 -4.56 7.06 -10.07
CA ILE A 109 -5.25 5.80 -9.76
C ILE A 109 -6.77 5.94 -9.85
N ILE A 110 -7.34 7.02 -9.32
CA ILE A 110 -8.77 7.27 -9.40
C ILE A 110 -9.22 7.46 -10.86
N ASP A 111 -8.44 8.21 -11.65
CA ASP A 111 -8.72 8.39 -13.09
C ASP A 111 -8.64 7.08 -13.86
N TRP A 112 -7.62 6.26 -13.61
CA TRP A 112 -7.48 4.94 -14.22
C TRP A 112 -8.73 4.09 -13.97
N TYR A 113 -9.16 3.98 -12.71
CA TYR A 113 -10.33 3.19 -12.37
C TYR A 113 -11.63 3.80 -12.93
N ALA A 114 -11.75 5.14 -13.00
CA ALA A 114 -12.89 5.80 -13.62
C ALA A 114 -13.05 5.40 -15.09
N GLU A 115 -11.94 5.36 -15.83
CA GLU A 115 -11.92 4.94 -17.23
C GLU A 115 -12.13 3.42 -17.38
N GLU A 116 -11.48 2.61 -16.52
CA GLU A 116 -11.59 1.16 -16.60
C GLU A 116 -12.99 0.66 -16.21
N GLY A 117 -13.66 1.33 -15.27
CA GLY A 117 -15.06 1.04 -14.92
C GLY A 117 -16.03 1.11 -16.10
N ARG A 118 -15.74 1.97 -17.09
CA ARG A 118 -16.50 2.09 -18.33
C ARG A 118 -16.24 0.95 -19.31
N ARG A 119 -15.18 0.16 -19.11
CA ARG A 119 -14.77 -0.97 -19.96
C ARG A 119 -15.15 -2.33 -19.39
N SER A 120 -15.89 -2.39 -18.28
CA SER A 120 -16.37 -3.64 -17.68
C SER A 120 -17.45 -4.30 -18.52
N TYR A 121 -17.08 -4.68 -19.76
CA TYR A 121 -18.00 -5.25 -20.73
C TYR A 121 -18.39 -6.69 -20.40
N GLY A 122 -19.63 -7.07 -20.79
CA GLY A 122 -20.03 -8.46 -20.91
C GLY A 122 -19.67 -9.06 -22.28
N ARG A 123 -20.13 -10.28 -22.53
CA ARG A 123 -20.04 -10.94 -23.84
C ARG A 123 -21.29 -11.73 -24.17
N ILE A 124 -21.56 -11.89 -25.45
CA ILE A 124 -22.60 -12.76 -25.99
C ILE A 124 -21.93 -14.05 -26.44
N VAL A 125 -22.41 -15.18 -25.91
CA VAL A 125 -21.90 -16.53 -26.26
C VAL A 125 -22.92 -17.17 -27.18
N PRO A 126 -22.51 -17.79 -28.33
CA PRO A 126 -23.42 -18.51 -29.23
C PRO A 126 -24.15 -19.62 -28.47
N GLY A 127 -25.47 -19.63 -28.57
CA GLY A 127 -26.31 -20.70 -28.01
C GLY A 127 -26.20 -21.99 -28.80
N ARG A 128 -26.28 -23.15 -28.14
CA ARG A 128 -26.31 -24.50 -28.82
C ARG A 128 -27.63 -24.78 -29.52
N VAL A 129 -28.69 -24.14 -29.08
CA VAL A 129 -30.04 -24.29 -29.64
C VAL A 129 -30.42 -23.03 -30.42
N LYS A 130 -30.95 -23.19 -31.62
CA LYS A 130 -31.42 -22.06 -32.45
C LYS A 130 -32.48 -21.24 -31.71
N GLY A 131 -32.28 -19.91 -31.71
CA GLY A 131 -33.17 -18.98 -31.01
C GLY A 131 -32.77 -18.66 -29.59
N THR A 132 -31.80 -19.37 -28.98
CA THR A 132 -31.30 -19.05 -27.63
C THR A 132 -30.23 -17.98 -27.70
N ARG A 133 -30.26 -17.05 -26.69
CA ARG A 133 -29.25 -16.05 -26.48
C ARG A 133 -28.57 -16.28 -25.12
N GLN A 134 -27.25 -16.36 -25.11
CA GLN A 134 -26.45 -16.53 -23.89
C GLN A 134 -25.63 -15.29 -23.63
N LEU A 135 -25.85 -14.66 -22.46
CA LEU A 135 -25.17 -13.43 -22.04
C LEU A 135 -24.28 -13.74 -20.83
N VAL A 136 -23.08 -13.21 -20.82
CA VAL A 136 -22.22 -13.16 -19.66
C VAL A 136 -22.04 -11.70 -19.30
N VAL A 137 -22.48 -11.28 -18.11
CA VAL A 137 -22.44 -9.89 -17.66
C VAL A 137 -21.64 -9.76 -16.36
N SER A 138 -21.06 -8.58 -16.15
CA SER A 138 -20.37 -8.24 -14.91
C SER A 138 -21.30 -7.44 -14.00
N GLU A 139 -21.39 -7.81 -12.73
CA GLU A 139 -22.17 -7.10 -11.70
C GLU A 139 -21.30 -6.76 -10.50
N PRO A 140 -21.50 -5.60 -9.80
CA PRO A 140 -20.75 -5.27 -8.61
C PRO A 140 -20.99 -6.29 -7.49
N VAL A 141 -19.93 -6.60 -6.71
CA VAL A 141 -20.02 -7.61 -5.64
C VAL A 141 -20.93 -7.19 -4.47
N GLY A 142 -21.11 -5.89 -4.21
CA GLY A 142 -21.94 -5.38 -3.11
C GLY A 142 -21.24 -4.37 -2.24
N VAL A 143 -21.54 -4.38 -0.94
CA VAL A 143 -20.87 -3.56 0.06
C VAL A 143 -19.47 -4.10 0.32
N VAL A 144 -18.47 -3.21 0.30
CA VAL A 144 -17.06 -3.52 0.54
C VAL A 144 -16.62 -2.94 1.90
N ALA A 145 -15.94 -3.74 2.71
CA ALA A 145 -15.16 -3.26 3.85
C ALA A 145 -13.69 -3.16 3.44
N ALA A 146 -13.12 -1.98 3.53
CA ALA A 146 -11.73 -1.73 3.19
C ALA A 146 -10.94 -1.28 4.42
N PHE A 147 -9.71 -1.79 4.54
CA PHE A 147 -8.82 -1.49 5.67
C PHE A 147 -7.45 -1.09 5.11
N THR A 148 -6.91 0.06 5.55
CA THR A 148 -5.68 0.62 5.01
C THR A 148 -4.67 0.96 6.09
N PRO A 149 -3.34 0.80 5.82
CA PRO A 149 -2.28 1.10 6.75
C PRO A 149 -1.87 2.58 6.72
N TRP A 150 -0.95 2.93 7.60
CA TRP A 150 -0.45 4.29 7.84
C TRP A 150 0.65 4.77 6.87
N ASN A 151 1.30 3.88 6.14
CA ASN A 151 2.51 4.24 5.38
C ASN A 151 2.24 4.97 4.06
N PHE A 152 1.07 4.75 3.46
CA PHE A 152 0.56 5.47 2.28
C PHE A 152 -0.93 5.80 2.46
N PRO A 153 -1.27 6.76 3.34
CA PRO A 153 -2.65 6.98 3.78
C PRO A 153 -3.55 7.68 2.76
N VAL A 154 -3.01 8.08 1.60
CA VAL A 154 -3.78 8.56 0.44
C VAL A 154 -3.82 7.48 -0.65
N LEU A 155 -2.67 6.89 -0.97
CA LEU A 155 -2.54 5.97 -2.10
C LEU A 155 -3.26 4.64 -1.85
N THR A 156 -3.12 4.04 -0.67
CA THR A 156 -3.78 2.76 -0.39
C THR A 156 -5.30 2.88 -0.30
N PRO A 157 -5.89 3.93 0.33
CA PRO A 157 -7.32 4.20 0.20
C PRO A 157 -7.77 4.48 -1.23
N ALA A 158 -7.01 5.26 -2.01
CA ALA A 158 -7.37 5.59 -3.39
C ALA A 158 -7.52 4.33 -4.27
N ARG A 159 -6.63 3.33 -4.13
CA ARG A 159 -6.77 2.03 -4.82
C ARG A 159 -8.07 1.33 -4.49
N LYS A 160 -8.45 1.30 -3.21
CA LYS A 160 -9.66 0.60 -2.75
C LYS A 160 -10.94 1.35 -3.11
N ILE A 161 -10.95 2.68 -2.92
CA ILE A 161 -12.06 3.54 -3.31
C ILE A 161 -12.25 3.47 -4.83
N GLY A 162 -11.17 3.64 -5.61
CA GLY A 162 -11.22 3.63 -7.06
C GLY A 162 -11.82 2.35 -7.61
N GLY A 163 -11.30 1.18 -7.21
CA GLY A 163 -11.79 -0.12 -7.67
C GLY A 163 -13.25 -0.38 -7.27
N ALA A 164 -13.61 -0.09 -6.01
CA ALA A 164 -14.98 -0.29 -5.52
C ALA A 164 -15.99 0.62 -6.24
N LEU A 165 -15.70 1.92 -6.34
CA LEU A 165 -16.63 2.87 -6.96
C LEU A 165 -16.76 2.66 -8.47
N ALA A 166 -15.67 2.38 -9.16
CA ALA A 166 -15.70 2.10 -10.60
C ALA A 166 -16.56 0.88 -10.93
N ALA A 167 -16.46 -0.18 -10.12
CA ALA A 167 -17.29 -1.38 -10.27
C ALA A 167 -18.78 -1.13 -9.95
N GLY A 168 -19.12 -0.08 -9.21
CA GLY A 168 -20.50 0.19 -8.76
C GLY A 168 -20.80 -0.35 -7.35
N CYS A 169 -19.77 -0.67 -6.55
CA CYS A 169 -19.87 -1.05 -5.15
C CYS A 169 -20.01 0.17 -4.25
N SER A 170 -20.55 0.01 -3.05
CA SER A 170 -20.37 0.96 -1.95
C SER A 170 -19.25 0.50 -1.03
N LEU A 171 -18.69 1.43 -0.24
CA LEU A 171 -17.50 1.19 0.55
C LEU A 171 -17.64 1.74 1.97
N ILE A 172 -17.22 0.93 2.95
CA ILE A 172 -16.88 1.39 4.30
C ILE A 172 -15.36 1.29 4.42
N LEU A 173 -14.70 2.43 4.50
CA LEU A 173 -13.25 2.55 4.64
C LEU A 173 -12.90 2.74 6.11
N LYS A 174 -12.15 1.81 6.66
CA LYS A 174 -11.45 1.95 7.92
C LYS A 174 -10.00 2.32 7.62
N ALA A 175 -9.67 3.60 7.72
CA ALA A 175 -8.31 4.08 7.56
C ALA A 175 -7.48 3.93 8.86
N SER A 176 -6.17 4.18 8.77
CA SER A 176 -5.29 4.08 9.93
C SER A 176 -5.52 5.23 10.92
N GLU A 177 -5.46 4.91 12.20
CA GLU A 177 -5.54 5.87 13.30
C GLU A 177 -4.28 6.74 13.40
N GLU A 178 -3.14 6.23 12.94
CA GLU A 178 -1.85 6.95 12.99
C GLU A 178 -1.78 8.07 11.94
N THR A 179 -2.55 7.96 10.84
CA THR A 179 -2.50 8.90 9.70
C THR A 179 -3.90 9.17 9.14
N PRO A 180 -4.81 9.72 9.95
CA PRO A 180 -6.21 9.88 9.54
C PRO A 180 -6.46 11.10 8.67
N GLY A 181 -5.70 12.19 8.86
CA GLY A 181 -6.01 13.49 8.28
C GLY A 181 -5.92 13.50 6.76
N ALA A 182 -4.87 12.91 6.18
CA ALA A 182 -4.73 12.83 4.74
C ALA A 182 -5.86 12.00 4.08
N CYS A 183 -6.34 10.95 4.77
CA CYS A 183 -7.47 10.16 4.33
C CYS A 183 -8.80 10.94 4.45
N VAL A 184 -8.98 11.75 5.50
CA VAL A 184 -10.13 12.67 5.64
C VAL A 184 -10.16 13.63 4.46
N GLU A 185 -9.03 14.23 4.09
CA GLU A 185 -8.95 15.15 2.96
C GLU A 185 -9.22 14.45 1.62
N LEU A 186 -8.75 13.21 1.43
CA LEU A 186 -9.11 12.39 0.28
C LEU A 186 -10.64 12.20 0.17
N VAL A 187 -11.29 11.81 1.27
CA VAL A 187 -12.75 11.63 1.30
C VAL A 187 -13.49 12.95 1.04
N ARG A 188 -12.99 14.10 1.53
CA ARG A 188 -13.53 15.43 1.21
C ARG A 188 -13.55 15.69 -0.30
N CYS A 189 -12.52 15.28 -1.03
CA CYS A 189 -12.51 15.43 -2.50
C CYS A 189 -13.65 14.67 -3.17
N PHE A 190 -13.99 13.46 -2.71
CA PHE A 190 -15.14 12.71 -3.23
C PHE A 190 -16.49 13.34 -2.85
N VAL A 191 -16.61 13.85 -1.63
CA VAL A 191 -17.81 14.55 -1.15
C VAL A 191 -18.07 15.81 -2.00
N ASP A 192 -17.05 16.63 -2.19
CA ASP A 192 -17.12 17.86 -2.96
C ASP A 192 -17.29 17.61 -4.47
N ALA A 193 -16.87 16.43 -4.95
CA ALA A 193 -17.16 15.98 -6.32
C ALA A 193 -18.63 15.60 -6.52
N GLY A 194 -19.41 15.48 -5.45
CA GLY A 194 -20.84 15.15 -5.49
C GLY A 194 -21.14 13.65 -5.37
N LEU A 195 -20.25 12.88 -4.73
CA LEU A 195 -20.52 11.47 -4.47
C LEU A 195 -21.74 11.32 -3.56
N PRO A 196 -22.76 10.52 -3.93
CA PRO A 196 -23.96 10.39 -3.12
C PRO A 196 -23.72 9.83 -1.72
N ALA A 197 -24.52 10.27 -0.75
CA ALA A 197 -24.47 9.79 0.63
C ALA A 197 -24.58 8.25 0.71
N GLY A 198 -23.81 7.65 1.62
CA GLY A 198 -23.78 6.20 1.84
C GLY A 198 -22.91 5.40 0.85
N VAL A 199 -22.55 5.95 -0.32
CA VAL A 199 -21.68 5.24 -1.29
C VAL A 199 -20.27 5.04 -0.73
N LEU A 200 -19.72 6.05 -0.07
CA LEU A 200 -18.46 6.00 0.69
C LEU A 200 -18.72 6.40 2.13
N ASN A 201 -18.22 5.62 3.07
CA ASN A 201 -18.22 5.92 4.49
C ASN A 201 -16.80 5.76 5.04
N LEU A 202 -16.35 6.68 5.91
CA LEU A 202 -15.04 6.66 6.55
C LEU A 202 -15.20 6.48 8.05
N VAL A 203 -14.55 5.47 8.61
CA VAL A 203 -14.56 5.18 10.04
C VAL A 203 -13.14 5.00 10.57
N PHE A 204 -12.95 5.35 11.83
CA PHE A 204 -11.74 5.10 12.62
C PHE A 204 -12.13 4.37 13.90
N GLY A 205 -11.18 3.71 14.54
CA GLY A 205 -11.40 3.00 15.78
C GLY A 205 -10.50 1.78 15.93
N VAL A 206 -10.59 1.11 17.07
CA VAL A 206 -9.76 -0.06 17.36
C VAL A 206 -9.88 -1.09 16.24
N PRO A 207 -8.77 -1.44 15.52
CA PRO A 207 -8.83 -2.23 14.30
C PRO A 207 -9.56 -3.56 14.43
N ALA A 208 -9.32 -4.29 15.54
CA ALA A 208 -9.98 -5.58 15.79
C ALA A 208 -11.50 -5.41 15.98
N GLU A 209 -11.92 -4.43 16.78
CA GLU A 209 -13.36 -4.19 17.07
C GLU A 209 -14.12 -3.80 15.80
N VAL A 210 -13.54 -2.92 14.96
CA VAL A 210 -14.16 -2.49 13.70
C VAL A 210 -14.22 -3.63 12.71
N SER A 211 -13.13 -4.38 12.54
CA SER A 211 -13.09 -5.47 11.56
C SER A 211 -14.01 -6.62 11.93
N GLU A 212 -14.00 -7.08 13.17
CA GLU A 212 -14.89 -8.15 13.65
C GLU A 212 -16.36 -7.76 13.50
N HIS A 213 -16.72 -6.51 13.88
CA HIS A 213 -18.09 -6.03 13.77
C HIS A 213 -18.58 -6.01 12.31
N LEU A 214 -17.79 -5.44 11.41
CA LEU A 214 -18.15 -5.33 9.98
C LEU A 214 -18.19 -6.70 9.29
N LEU A 215 -17.22 -7.58 9.58
CA LEU A 215 -17.12 -8.88 8.92
C LEU A 215 -18.13 -9.91 9.43
N ALA A 216 -18.68 -9.72 10.61
CA ALA A 216 -19.79 -10.53 11.09
C ALA A 216 -21.12 -10.27 10.35
N LYS A 217 -21.22 -9.17 9.57
CA LYS A 217 -22.48 -8.79 8.91
C LYS A 217 -22.56 -9.32 7.48
N ASP A 218 -23.69 -9.92 7.12
CA ASP A 218 -23.94 -10.47 5.78
C ASP A 218 -23.97 -9.41 4.67
N ALA A 219 -24.28 -8.16 5.04
CA ALA A 219 -24.29 -7.05 4.09
C ALA A 219 -22.91 -6.82 3.43
N VAL A 220 -21.81 -7.05 4.17
CA VAL A 220 -20.44 -6.96 3.61
C VAL A 220 -20.17 -8.18 2.76
N ARG A 221 -19.85 -7.96 1.48
CA ARG A 221 -19.60 -9.02 0.49
C ARG A 221 -18.14 -9.18 0.11
N LYS A 222 -17.35 -8.14 0.35
CA LYS A 222 -15.91 -8.14 0.03
C LYS A 222 -15.11 -7.44 1.11
N ILE A 223 -13.90 -7.94 1.31
CA ILE A 223 -12.85 -7.31 2.08
C ILE A 223 -11.71 -6.92 1.13
N SER A 224 -11.23 -5.69 1.25
CA SER A 224 -9.96 -5.26 0.67
C SER A 224 -9.06 -4.78 1.79
N PHE A 225 -7.96 -5.49 2.03
CA PHE A 225 -7.04 -5.22 3.14
C PHE A 225 -5.62 -5.00 2.62
N THR A 226 -4.98 -3.95 3.14
CA THR A 226 -3.53 -3.76 3.02
C THR A 226 -2.95 -3.63 4.43
N GLY A 227 -1.94 -4.43 4.74
CA GLY A 227 -1.30 -4.41 6.06
C GLY A 227 -0.37 -5.60 6.31
N SER A 228 -0.17 -5.95 7.60
CA SER A 228 0.73 -7.04 7.96
C SER A 228 0.16 -8.42 7.66
N ILE A 229 1.04 -9.38 7.37
CA ILE A 229 0.68 -10.79 7.07
C ILE A 229 -0.15 -11.44 8.19
N PRO A 230 0.20 -11.32 9.48
CA PRO A 230 -0.61 -11.93 10.54
C PRO A 230 -2.05 -11.39 10.59
N VAL A 231 -2.23 -10.08 10.42
CA VAL A 231 -3.57 -9.46 10.38
C VAL A 231 -4.33 -9.89 9.12
N GLY A 232 -3.65 -9.95 7.95
CA GLY A 232 -4.26 -10.42 6.72
C GLY A 232 -4.77 -11.85 6.82
N LYS A 233 -3.98 -12.77 7.37
CA LYS A 233 -4.39 -14.16 7.64
C LYS A 233 -5.61 -14.22 8.57
N HIS A 234 -5.62 -13.41 9.63
CA HIS A 234 -6.76 -13.33 10.55
C HIS A 234 -8.04 -12.84 9.84
N LEU A 235 -7.96 -11.77 9.08
CA LEU A 235 -9.11 -11.22 8.34
C LEU A 235 -9.60 -12.17 7.24
N ALA A 236 -8.70 -12.88 6.56
CA ALA A 236 -9.07 -13.90 5.59
C ALA A 236 -9.86 -15.06 6.24
N ALA A 237 -9.43 -15.49 7.43
CA ALA A 237 -10.16 -16.51 8.18
C ALA A 237 -11.55 -16.02 8.63
N LEU A 238 -11.69 -14.76 9.03
CA LEU A 238 -13.00 -14.17 9.34
C LEU A 238 -13.89 -14.07 8.09
N ALA A 239 -13.31 -13.68 6.94
CA ALA A 239 -14.01 -13.58 5.66
C ALA A 239 -14.58 -14.92 5.20
N ALA A 240 -13.83 -16.00 5.39
CA ALA A 240 -14.21 -17.36 5.01
C ALA A 240 -15.51 -17.82 5.69
N LYS A 241 -15.80 -17.39 6.93
CA LYS A 241 -17.04 -17.72 7.65
C LYS A 241 -18.31 -17.25 6.91
N GLY A 242 -18.22 -16.17 6.15
CA GLY A 242 -19.34 -15.62 5.38
C GLY A 242 -19.14 -15.71 3.87
N MET A 243 -18.18 -16.52 3.37
CA MET A 243 -17.83 -16.65 1.93
C MET A 243 -17.62 -15.29 1.27
N LYS A 244 -17.02 -14.33 2.02
CA LYS A 244 -16.75 -12.98 1.51
C LYS A 244 -15.54 -13.02 0.59
N ARG A 245 -15.59 -12.29 -0.51
CA ARG A 245 -14.42 -12.10 -1.38
C ARG A 245 -13.33 -11.34 -0.65
N THR A 246 -12.08 -11.66 -0.94
CA THR A 246 -10.92 -10.98 -0.34
C THR A 246 -9.93 -10.53 -1.41
N THR A 247 -9.35 -9.36 -1.19
CA THR A 247 -8.09 -8.91 -1.80
C THR A 247 -7.17 -8.58 -0.65
N MET A 248 -6.02 -9.24 -0.59
CA MET A 248 -5.06 -9.14 0.51
C MET A 248 -3.72 -8.67 -0.05
N GLU A 249 -3.36 -7.42 0.27
CA GLU A 249 -2.08 -6.80 -0.05
C GLU A 249 -1.25 -6.74 1.22
N LEU A 250 -0.34 -7.69 1.37
CA LEU A 250 0.37 -7.91 2.62
C LEU A 250 1.84 -7.52 2.52
N GLY A 251 2.58 -7.69 3.61
CA GLY A 251 4.01 -7.41 3.66
C GLY A 251 4.81 -8.28 2.70
N GLY A 252 6.01 -7.84 2.41
CA GLY A 252 6.98 -8.54 1.57
C GLY A 252 8.39 -8.41 2.13
N HIS A 253 9.33 -9.14 1.54
CA HIS A 253 10.75 -9.01 1.86
C HIS A 253 11.56 -9.06 0.57
N SER A 254 11.46 -7.96 -0.18
CA SER A 254 11.84 -7.86 -1.59
C SER A 254 13.33 -8.10 -1.82
N PRO A 255 13.71 -9.13 -2.59
CA PRO A 255 15.10 -9.33 -3.00
C PRO A 255 15.49 -8.32 -4.08
N VAL A 256 16.74 -7.88 -4.04
CA VAL A 256 17.42 -7.11 -5.07
C VAL A 256 18.63 -7.90 -5.53
N VAL A 257 18.70 -8.17 -6.82
CA VAL A 257 19.81 -8.93 -7.43
C VAL A 257 20.58 -7.98 -8.37
N VAL A 258 21.89 -7.82 -8.10
CA VAL A 258 22.76 -7.01 -8.94
C VAL A 258 23.84 -7.92 -9.54
N PHE A 259 23.78 -8.17 -10.82
CA PHE A 259 24.74 -8.99 -11.55
C PHE A 259 26.04 -8.21 -11.83
N ALA A 260 27.14 -8.91 -12.05
CA ALA A 260 28.46 -8.31 -12.28
C ALA A 260 28.55 -7.46 -13.55
N ASP A 261 27.71 -7.76 -14.55
CA ASP A 261 27.62 -7.06 -15.82
C ASP A 261 26.77 -5.76 -15.75
N ALA A 262 26.09 -5.52 -14.64
CA ALA A 262 25.35 -4.29 -14.41
C ALA A 262 26.29 -3.10 -14.14
N ASP A 263 25.82 -1.89 -14.45
CA ASP A 263 26.42 -0.68 -13.90
C ASP A 263 26.15 -0.59 -12.39
N ALA A 264 27.10 -1.07 -11.60
CA ALA A 264 26.95 -1.22 -10.17
C ALA A 264 26.70 0.12 -9.43
N GLU A 265 27.27 1.21 -9.89
CA GLU A 265 27.12 2.53 -9.26
C GLU A 265 25.72 3.10 -9.56
N LYS A 266 25.29 3.02 -10.81
CA LYS A 266 23.94 3.43 -11.21
C LYS A 266 22.86 2.58 -10.53
N ALA A 267 23.07 1.27 -10.43
CA ALA A 267 22.18 0.37 -9.68
C ALA A 267 22.12 0.78 -8.22
N ALA A 268 23.26 1.05 -7.57
CA ALA A 268 23.32 1.50 -6.18
C ALA A 268 22.55 2.80 -5.94
N ASP A 269 22.72 3.81 -6.80
CA ASP A 269 21.99 5.10 -6.71
C ASP A 269 20.47 4.88 -6.84
N THR A 270 20.06 4.13 -7.86
CA THR A 270 18.63 3.86 -8.12
C THR A 270 17.97 3.13 -6.95
N ILE A 271 18.65 2.09 -6.45
CA ILE A 271 18.12 1.26 -5.38
C ILE A 271 18.17 1.99 -4.03
N ALA A 272 19.24 2.76 -3.74
CA ALA A 272 19.35 3.52 -2.49
C ALA A 272 18.27 4.60 -2.39
N ALA A 273 18.03 5.35 -3.48
CA ALA A 273 16.94 6.32 -3.54
C ALA A 273 15.58 5.69 -3.23
N PHE A 274 15.32 4.50 -3.76
CA PHE A 274 14.09 3.77 -3.52
C PHE A 274 14.02 3.12 -2.14
N LYS A 275 15.14 2.62 -1.62
CA LYS A 275 15.26 2.04 -0.27
C LYS A 275 14.94 3.03 0.82
N TYR A 276 15.50 4.24 0.74
CA TYR A 276 15.37 5.24 1.79
C TYR A 276 14.14 6.15 1.64
N ARG A 277 13.38 6.01 0.55
CA ARG A 277 12.06 6.63 0.39
C ARG A 277 11.15 6.24 1.56
N ASN A 278 10.44 7.22 2.13
CA ASN A 278 9.58 7.02 3.31
C ASN A 278 10.28 6.31 4.48
N ALA A 279 11.58 6.56 4.66
CA ALA A 279 12.45 5.87 5.63
C ALA A 279 12.39 4.34 5.50
N GLY A 280 12.21 3.80 4.30
CA GLY A 280 12.10 2.36 4.05
C GLY A 280 10.77 1.72 4.46
N GLN A 281 9.78 2.51 4.87
CA GLN A 281 8.46 2.04 5.32
C GLN A 281 7.52 1.82 4.14
N VAL A 282 7.92 0.97 3.22
CA VAL A 282 7.25 0.69 1.94
C VAL A 282 7.19 -0.81 1.74
N CYS A 283 6.00 -1.37 1.48
CA CYS A 283 5.81 -2.82 1.30
C CYS A 283 6.64 -3.40 0.13
N ILE A 284 6.93 -2.59 -0.87
CA ILE A 284 7.79 -2.94 -2.02
C ILE A 284 9.22 -2.39 -1.86
N SER A 285 9.64 -1.95 -0.66
CA SER A 285 11.01 -1.48 -0.43
C SER A 285 12.01 -2.60 -0.70
N PRO A 286 13.14 -2.34 -1.38
CA PRO A 286 14.28 -3.25 -1.41
C PRO A 286 14.72 -3.59 0.01
N THR A 287 14.84 -4.88 0.37
CA THR A 287 15.10 -5.29 1.76
C THR A 287 16.13 -6.40 1.91
N ARG A 288 16.44 -7.18 0.85
CA ARG A 288 17.51 -8.16 0.82
C ARG A 288 18.36 -7.92 -0.42
N PHE A 289 19.62 -7.50 -0.24
CA PHE A 289 20.48 -7.09 -1.35
C PHE A 289 21.51 -8.17 -1.63
N TYR A 290 21.36 -8.83 -2.77
CA TYR A 290 22.28 -9.83 -3.31
C TYR A 290 23.09 -9.18 -4.43
N VAL A 291 24.40 -9.02 -4.25
CA VAL A 291 25.29 -8.39 -5.22
C VAL A 291 26.35 -9.40 -5.65
N GLN A 292 26.49 -9.63 -6.97
CA GLN A 292 27.50 -10.56 -7.46
C GLN A 292 28.89 -10.09 -7.10
N GLU A 293 29.78 -11.03 -6.72
CA GLU A 293 31.08 -10.73 -6.07
C GLU A 293 31.88 -9.64 -6.79
N ASP A 294 31.95 -9.66 -8.13
CA ASP A 294 32.74 -8.69 -8.92
C ASP A 294 32.16 -7.27 -8.90
N ALA A 295 30.85 -7.12 -8.69
CA ALA A 295 30.20 -5.82 -8.57
C ALA A 295 30.19 -5.27 -7.12
N TYR A 296 30.39 -6.14 -6.13
CA TYR A 296 30.12 -5.87 -4.72
C TYR A 296 30.82 -4.62 -4.18
N LYS A 297 32.13 -4.51 -4.37
CA LYS A 297 32.90 -3.38 -3.82
C LYS A 297 32.42 -2.02 -4.33
N LYS A 298 32.18 -1.92 -5.65
CA LYS A 298 31.70 -0.68 -6.28
C LYS A 298 30.27 -0.35 -5.80
N PHE A 299 29.40 -1.35 -5.78
CA PHE A 299 28.01 -1.19 -5.31
C PHE A 299 27.98 -0.72 -3.86
N LEU A 300 28.67 -1.42 -2.94
CA LEU A 300 28.67 -1.11 -1.52
C LEU A 300 29.23 0.29 -1.23
N ALA A 301 30.32 0.68 -1.89
CA ALA A 301 30.91 2.02 -1.76
C ALA A 301 29.90 3.08 -2.15
N ARG A 302 29.32 2.97 -3.35
CA ARG A 302 28.37 3.96 -3.87
C ARG A 302 27.08 4.03 -3.04
N PHE A 303 26.54 2.88 -2.65
CA PHE A 303 25.36 2.78 -1.79
C PHE A 303 25.61 3.42 -0.41
N SER A 304 26.80 3.21 0.15
CA SER A 304 27.22 3.80 1.43
C SER A 304 27.36 5.31 1.34
N ASP A 305 27.92 5.83 0.26
CA ASP A 305 28.05 7.27 0.03
C ASP A 305 26.67 7.92 -0.09
N TYR A 306 25.73 7.28 -0.81
CA TYR A 306 24.35 7.74 -0.87
C TYR A 306 23.71 7.80 0.52
N ALA A 307 23.82 6.74 1.31
CA ALA A 307 23.24 6.67 2.66
C ALA A 307 23.80 7.76 3.59
N LYS A 308 25.11 8.01 3.54
CA LYS A 308 25.77 9.09 4.32
C LYS A 308 25.37 10.50 3.87
N GLY A 309 24.96 10.65 2.60
CA GLY A 309 24.49 11.93 2.04
C GLY A 309 23.06 12.30 2.43
N ILE A 310 22.30 11.38 3.04
CA ILE A 310 20.92 11.61 3.44
C ILE A 310 20.84 12.65 4.58
N LYS A 311 20.00 13.65 4.38
CA LYS A 311 19.70 14.68 5.37
C LYS A 311 18.37 14.36 6.05
N MET A 312 18.44 13.96 7.31
CA MET A 312 17.25 13.66 8.13
C MET A 312 16.69 14.92 8.79
N GLY A 313 15.38 15.00 8.91
CA GLY A 313 14.69 16.11 9.57
C GLY A 313 13.18 16.07 9.35
N ASP A 314 12.50 17.14 9.74
CA ASP A 314 11.08 17.32 9.43
C ASP A 314 10.90 17.40 7.90
N GLY A 315 9.99 16.62 7.37
CA GLY A 315 9.74 16.53 5.92
C GLY A 315 9.27 17.85 5.26
N LEU A 316 8.87 18.85 6.04
CA LEU A 316 8.54 20.20 5.57
C LEU A 316 9.77 21.11 5.47
N GLU A 317 10.89 20.74 6.07
CA GLU A 317 12.11 21.54 6.02
C GLU A 317 12.83 21.42 4.67
N LYS A 318 13.36 22.54 4.19
CA LYS A 318 14.09 22.60 2.93
C LYS A 318 15.38 21.78 2.98
N GLY A 319 15.55 20.89 2.02
CA GLY A 319 16.76 20.08 1.85
C GLY A 319 16.79 18.79 2.67
N VAL A 320 15.78 18.52 3.46
CA VAL A 320 15.57 17.21 4.10
C VAL A 320 15.22 16.20 3.01
N THR A 321 15.87 15.01 3.07
CA THR A 321 15.71 13.94 2.08
C THR A 321 15.16 12.63 2.70
N MET A 322 15.11 12.52 4.02
CA MET A 322 14.46 11.42 4.72
C MET A 322 13.83 11.92 6.03
N GLY A 323 12.56 11.60 6.21
CA GLY A 323 11.81 11.92 7.42
C GLY A 323 11.97 10.84 8.52
N PRO A 324 11.21 10.95 9.62
CA PRO A 324 11.22 9.99 10.72
C PRO A 324 10.52 8.67 10.36
N MET A 325 10.67 7.68 11.23
CA MET A 325 9.77 6.53 11.32
C MET A 325 8.40 7.01 11.82
N ALA A 326 7.33 6.31 11.46
CA ALA A 326 5.97 6.76 11.79
C ALA A 326 5.68 6.72 13.31
N ASN A 327 6.29 5.82 14.07
CA ASN A 327 6.02 5.66 15.50
C ASN A 327 7.20 5.02 16.26
N ALA A 328 7.11 5.05 17.61
CA ALA A 328 8.15 4.52 18.50
C ALA A 328 8.37 3.01 18.31
N ARG A 329 7.29 2.23 18.06
CA ARG A 329 7.41 0.77 17.84
C ARG A 329 8.32 0.43 16.68
N ARG A 330 8.36 1.28 15.65
CA ARG A 330 9.27 1.09 14.50
C ARG A 330 10.73 1.32 14.87
N ILE A 331 11.01 2.27 15.77
CA ILE A 331 12.36 2.48 16.31
C ILE A 331 12.83 1.24 17.06
N ASP A 332 12.01 0.71 17.97
CA ASP A 332 12.35 -0.48 18.76
C ASP A 332 12.58 -1.69 17.86
N ALA A 333 11.78 -1.83 16.80
CA ALA A 333 12.01 -2.87 15.79
C ALA A 333 13.36 -2.71 15.08
N MET A 334 13.75 -1.49 14.67
CA MET A 334 15.04 -1.24 14.02
C MET A 334 16.21 -1.60 14.94
N GLU A 335 16.12 -1.21 16.22
CA GLU A 335 17.14 -1.60 17.21
C GLU A 335 17.26 -3.11 17.35
N SER A 336 16.13 -3.83 17.40
CA SER A 336 16.11 -5.29 17.44
C SER A 336 16.79 -5.94 16.22
N PHE A 337 16.53 -5.44 15.01
CA PHE A 337 17.14 -5.95 13.77
C PHE A 337 18.66 -5.75 13.77
N VAL A 338 19.13 -4.57 14.18
CA VAL A 338 20.58 -4.27 14.24
C VAL A 338 21.27 -5.07 15.35
N ALA A 339 20.62 -5.26 16.50
CA ALA A 339 21.16 -6.07 17.60
C ALA A 339 21.32 -7.55 17.18
N ASP A 340 20.30 -8.13 16.50
CA ASP A 340 20.40 -9.50 15.97
C ASP A 340 21.53 -9.61 14.95
N ALA A 341 21.62 -8.72 13.99
CA ALA A 341 22.68 -8.72 12.98
C ALA A 341 24.07 -8.69 13.61
N ARG A 342 24.30 -7.80 14.59
CA ARG A 342 25.58 -7.72 15.32
C ARG A 342 25.89 -9.00 16.10
N SER A 343 24.89 -9.58 16.76
CA SER A 343 25.07 -10.82 17.55
C SER A 343 25.45 -12.02 16.69
N ARG A 344 25.10 -11.98 15.39
CA ARG A 344 25.41 -13.02 14.40
C ARG A 344 26.67 -12.74 13.58
N GLY A 345 27.47 -11.75 13.97
CA GLY A 345 28.74 -11.41 13.31
C GLY A 345 28.60 -10.41 12.17
N GLY A 346 27.39 -9.87 11.93
CA GLY A 346 27.16 -8.83 10.92
C GLY A 346 27.90 -7.53 11.25
N ASN A 347 28.43 -6.90 10.21
CA ASN A 347 29.12 -5.62 10.29
C ASN A 347 28.18 -4.47 9.94
N VAL A 348 28.03 -3.49 10.83
CA VAL A 348 27.27 -2.26 10.57
C VAL A 348 28.19 -1.22 9.92
N VAL A 349 28.06 -1.06 8.61
CA VAL A 349 28.91 -0.17 7.80
C VAL A 349 28.56 1.31 8.03
N THR A 350 27.27 1.63 8.21
CA THR A 350 26.79 2.98 8.56
C THR A 350 25.47 2.89 9.31
N GLY A 351 25.13 3.94 10.08
CA GLY A 351 23.90 4.03 10.84
C GLY A 351 23.82 3.06 12.02
N GLY A 352 22.68 2.37 12.14
CA GLY A 352 22.45 1.37 13.17
C GLY A 352 22.13 1.92 14.55
N LYS A 353 21.57 3.12 14.62
CA LYS A 353 21.18 3.80 15.87
C LYS A 353 20.10 4.86 15.63
N ARG A 354 19.46 5.29 16.69
CA ARG A 354 18.61 6.48 16.69
C ARG A 354 19.44 7.71 16.36
N HIS A 355 18.88 8.62 15.56
CA HIS A 355 19.55 9.86 15.21
C HIS A 355 19.38 10.94 16.29
N SER A 356 18.24 10.96 17.00
CA SER A 356 17.86 11.97 17.99
C SER A 356 16.96 11.38 19.06
N ASN A 357 16.94 12.02 20.23
CA ASN A 357 15.99 11.70 21.30
C ASN A 357 14.63 12.40 21.13
N GLN A 358 14.49 13.31 20.16
CA GLN A 358 13.24 13.96 19.80
C GLN A 358 12.74 13.40 18.49
N GLY A 359 11.45 13.07 18.42
CA GLY A 359 10.85 12.39 17.27
C GLY A 359 11.33 10.94 17.09
N PHE A 360 10.92 10.32 15.99
CA PHE A 360 11.17 8.91 15.73
C PHE A 360 12.20 8.71 14.60
N PHE A 361 13.37 9.32 14.72
CA PHE A 361 14.41 9.26 13.70
C PHE A 361 15.36 8.08 13.89
N TYR A 362 15.58 7.32 12.82
CA TYR A 362 16.54 6.22 12.78
C TYR A 362 17.47 6.39 11.58
N GLU A 363 18.78 6.24 11.77
CA GLU A 363 19.78 6.49 10.72
C GLU A 363 19.68 5.49 9.56
N PRO A 364 19.90 5.94 8.29
CA PRO A 364 20.10 5.05 7.16
C PRO A 364 21.18 4.02 7.48
N THR A 365 20.81 2.74 7.48
CA THR A 365 21.63 1.67 8.02
C THR A 365 21.99 0.67 6.95
N ILE A 366 23.27 0.32 6.87
CA ILE A 366 23.81 -0.73 6.00
C ILE A 366 24.47 -1.78 6.87
N VAL A 367 24.11 -3.05 6.63
CA VAL A 367 24.66 -4.20 7.33
C VAL A 367 25.25 -5.17 6.30
N THR A 368 26.46 -5.66 6.55
CA THR A 368 27.14 -6.67 5.72
C THR A 368 27.48 -7.90 6.55
N ASP A 369 27.94 -8.96 5.90
CA ASP A 369 28.42 -10.18 6.54
C ASP A 369 27.40 -10.88 7.45
N VAL A 370 26.10 -10.69 7.14
CA VAL A 370 25.02 -11.37 7.87
C VAL A 370 24.68 -12.71 7.22
N PRO A 371 24.49 -13.77 8.01
CA PRO A 371 24.02 -15.05 7.49
C PRO A 371 22.54 -14.97 7.05
N ASP A 372 22.14 -15.85 6.12
CA ASP A 372 20.79 -15.85 5.53
C ASP A 372 19.68 -16.13 6.56
N ASP A 373 19.99 -16.75 7.70
CA ASP A 373 19.05 -17.01 8.79
C ASP A 373 18.96 -15.86 9.82
N SER A 374 19.69 -14.76 9.63
CA SER A 374 19.56 -13.57 10.47
C SER A 374 18.19 -12.92 10.33
N LYS A 375 17.73 -12.27 11.39
CA LYS A 375 16.42 -11.62 11.42
C LYS A 375 16.23 -10.62 10.26
N VAL A 376 17.28 -9.86 9.93
CA VAL A 376 17.25 -8.86 8.86
C VAL A 376 17.16 -9.48 7.45
N MET A 377 17.42 -10.79 7.31
CA MET A 377 17.30 -11.55 6.06
C MET A 377 16.00 -12.37 5.98
N THR A 378 15.34 -12.63 7.12
CA THR A 378 14.18 -13.53 7.20
C THR A 378 12.86 -12.81 7.52
N GLU A 379 12.91 -11.63 8.15
CA GLU A 379 11.73 -10.83 8.53
C GLU A 379 11.77 -9.47 7.83
N GLU A 380 10.61 -8.95 7.41
CA GLU A 380 10.48 -7.64 6.80
C GLU A 380 10.89 -6.52 7.78
N PRO A 381 11.98 -5.76 7.53
CA PRO A 381 12.41 -4.72 8.47
C PRO A 381 11.44 -3.52 8.50
N PHE A 382 10.79 -3.21 7.38
CA PHE A 382 9.90 -2.05 7.21
C PHE A 382 10.51 -0.76 7.77
N GLY A 383 11.74 -0.47 7.36
CA GLY A 383 12.54 0.65 7.84
C GLY A 383 13.85 0.82 7.07
N PRO A 384 14.73 1.76 7.48
CA PRO A 384 15.89 2.18 6.71
C PRO A 384 17.12 1.27 6.87
N ILE A 385 16.93 -0.06 6.93
CA ILE A 385 18.01 -1.04 7.05
C ILE A 385 18.17 -1.80 5.73
N ALA A 386 19.41 -1.89 5.24
CA ALA A 386 19.81 -2.57 4.02
C ALA A 386 20.88 -3.62 4.32
N PRO A 387 20.55 -4.92 4.44
CA PRO A 387 21.52 -6.00 4.45
C PRO A 387 22.05 -6.25 3.04
N ILE A 388 23.37 -6.17 2.84
CA ILE A 388 24.01 -6.34 1.54
C ILE A 388 24.98 -7.52 1.63
N VAL A 389 24.69 -8.58 0.87
CA VAL A 389 25.46 -9.83 0.85
C VAL A 389 25.85 -10.19 -0.60
N THR A 390 26.86 -11.06 -0.74
CA THR A 390 27.33 -11.50 -2.05
C THR A 390 26.65 -12.79 -2.51
N PHE A 391 26.72 -13.02 -3.83
CA PHE A 391 26.42 -14.32 -4.46
C PHE A 391 27.38 -14.57 -5.63
N LYS A 392 27.45 -15.83 -6.12
CA LYS A 392 28.38 -16.25 -7.18
C LYS A 392 27.64 -16.58 -8.48
N THR A 393 26.59 -17.40 -8.40
CA THR A 393 25.94 -17.95 -9.58
C THR A 393 24.47 -17.55 -9.66
N PHE A 394 23.89 -17.65 -10.87
CA PHE A 394 22.47 -17.39 -11.12
C PHE A 394 21.58 -18.30 -10.27
N ASP A 395 21.86 -19.61 -10.25
CA ASP A 395 21.04 -20.59 -9.52
C ASP A 395 21.06 -20.32 -8.00
N GLU A 396 22.24 -20.00 -7.44
CA GLU A 396 22.39 -19.63 -6.02
C GLU A 396 21.49 -18.43 -5.67
N VAL A 397 21.54 -17.38 -6.47
CA VAL A 397 20.78 -16.17 -6.12
C VAL A 397 19.28 -16.36 -6.30
N VAL A 398 18.83 -17.15 -7.27
CA VAL A 398 17.42 -17.51 -7.43
C VAL A 398 16.92 -18.32 -6.26
N GLU A 399 17.66 -19.34 -5.81
CA GLU A 399 17.32 -20.13 -4.62
C GLU A 399 17.16 -19.24 -3.39
N ARG A 400 18.16 -18.39 -3.09
CA ARG A 400 18.14 -17.48 -1.95
C ARG A 400 17.06 -16.42 -2.03
N ALA A 401 16.80 -15.88 -3.21
CA ALA A 401 15.74 -14.90 -3.43
C ALA A 401 14.34 -15.47 -3.15
N ASN A 402 14.10 -16.72 -3.56
CA ASN A 402 12.83 -17.43 -3.44
C ASN A 402 12.64 -18.19 -2.11
N ALA A 403 13.67 -18.27 -1.25
CA ALA A 403 13.67 -19.09 -0.04
C ALA A 403 12.61 -18.71 1.00
N LEU A 404 12.10 -17.47 0.97
CA LEU A 404 11.13 -16.98 1.94
C LEU A 404 9.69 -17.20 1.46
N PRO A 405 8.73 -17.26 2.41
CA PRO A 405 7.31 -17.39 2.06
C PRO A 405 6.68 -16.09 1.53
N TYR A 406 7.49 -15.10 1.18
CA TYR A 406 7.05 -13.80 0.66
C TYR A 406 7.26 -13.72 -0.85
N GLY A 407 6.43 -12.91 -1.52
CA GLY A 407 6.51 -12.71 -2.97
C GLY A 407 5.71 -11.50 -3.43
N LEU A 408 5.99 -10.29 -2.88
CA LEU A 408 5.31 -9.07 -3.29
C LEU A 408 6.05 -8.39 -4.45
N ALA A 409 7.29 -7.95 -4.24
CA ALA A 409 8.10 -7.33 -5.26
C ALA A 409 9.54 -7.85 -5.23
N ALA A 410 10.22 -7.79 -6.36
CA ALA A 410 11.63 -8.11 -6.55
C ALA A 410 12.26 -7.19 -7.58
N TYR A 411 13.59 -7.06 -7.54
CA TYR A 411 14.34 -6.20 -8.45
C TYR A 411 15.59 -6.90 -8.95
N ALA A 412 15.94 -6.69 -10.22
CA ALA A 412 17.18 -7.22 -10.79
C ALA A 412 17.86 -6.18 -11.67
N PHE A 413 19.19 -6.17 -11.68
CA PHE A 413 20.02 -5.28 -12.51
C PHE A 413 21.05 -6.08 -13.27
N THR A 414 21.03 -6.01 -14.60
CA THR A 414 21.93 -6.67 -15.53
C THR A 414 21.95 -5.93 -16.87
N SER A 415 23.05 -6.00 -17.61
CA SER A 415 23.11 -5.51 -18.99
C SER A 415 22.77 -6.60 -20.02
N SER A 416 22.67 -7.87 -19.60
CA SER A 416 22.35 -9.00 -20.47
C SER A 416 20.84 -9.18 -20.64
N ASN A 417 20.34 -9.08 -21.85
CA ASN A 417 18.92 -9.36 -22.15
C ASN A 417 18.52 -10.80 -21.81
N THR A 418 19.43 -11.76 -21.99
CA THR A 418 19.17 -13.18 -21.62
C THR A 418 19.00 -13.33 -20.11
N THR A 419 19.90 -12.72 -19.31
CA THR A 419 19.81 -12.74 -17.85
C THR A 419 18.56 -11.99 -17.37
N ALA A 420 18.23 -10.86 -18.02
CA ALA A 420 17.04 -10.07 -17.71
C ALA A 420 15.73 -10.88 -17.88
N ALA A 421 15.61 -11.61 -18.99
CA ALA A 421 14.47 -12.49 -19.21
C ALA A 421 14.43 -13.65 -18.18
N ALA A 422 15.56 -14.34 -18.02
CA ALA A 422 15.66 -15.49 -17.12
C ALA A 422 15.34 -15.14 -15.65
N ILE A 423 15.88 -14.03 -15.15
CA ILE A 423 15.64 -13.62 -13.76
C ILE A 423 14.20 -13.14 -13.53
N GLY A 424 13.61 -12.50 -14.55
CA GLY A 424 12.20 -12.08 -14.50
C GLY A 424 11.24 -13.25 -14.39
N GLU A 425 11.56 -14.39 -15.01
CA GLU A 425 10.76 -15.63 -14.96
C GLU A 425 11.05 -16.43 -13.69
N ALA A 426 12.30 -16.43 -13.20
CA ALA A 426 12.74 -17.29 -12.10
C ALA A 426 12.33 -16.78 -10.71
N ILE A 427 12.13 -15.47 -10.52
CA ILE A 427 11.76 -14.89 -9.23
C ILE A 427 10.26 -15.07 -8.95
N GLU A 428 9.95 -15.67 -7.81
CA GLU A 428 8.58 -15.94 -7.34
C GLU A 428 7.97 -14.72 -6.60
N SER A 429 7.74 -13.64 -7.33
CA SER A 429 7.09 -12.42 -6.83
C SER A 429 5.98 -11.96 -7.76
N GLY A 430 4.96 -11.31 -7.22
CA GLY A 430 3.86 -10.77 -8.03
C GLY A 430 4.30 -9.62 -8.95
N MET A 431 5.38 -8.92 -8.57
CA MET A 431 5.96 -7.83 -9.35
C MET A 431 7.48 -7.97 -9.42
N VAL A 432 8.05 -7.90 -10.62
CA VAL A 432 9.50 -7.95 -10.83
C VAL A 432 9.94 -6.77 -11.68
N GLY A 433 10.82 -5.92 -11.10
CA GLY A 433 11.45 -4.82 -11.82
C GLY A 433 12.83 -5.23 -12.35
N VAL A 434 13.03 -5.21 -13.65
CA VAL A 434 14.35 -5.45 -14.26
C VAL A 434 14.90 -4.13 -14.76
N ASN A 435 16.08 -3.75 -14.25
CA ASN A 435 16.70 -2.43 -14.48
C ASN A 435 15.79 -1.24 -14.14
N SER A 436 14.81 -1.48 -13.27
CA SER A 436 13.79 -0.51 -12.88
C SER A 436 13.28 -0.80 -11.47
N VAL A 437 12.89 0.24 -10.74
CA VAL A 437 12.18 0.14 -9.46
C VAL A 437 10.70 0.57 -9.58
N ALA A 438 10.24 0.88 -10.80
CA ALA A 438 8.88 1.34 -11.08
C ALA A 438 7.93 0.16 -11.30
N VAL A 439 7.57 -0.54 -10.23
CA VAL A 439 6.65 -1.70 -10.25
C VAL A 439 5.24 -1.39 -9.74
N SER A 440 4.92 -0.11 -9.56
CA SER A 440 3.63 0.33 -9.00
C SER A 440 3.06 1.47 -9.84
N THR A 441 2.39 1.13 -10.93
CA THR A 441 1.65 2.06 -11.79
C THR A 441 0.14 1.76 -11.74
N PRO A 442 -0.73 2.74 -12.05
CA PRO A 442 -2.18 2.51 -12.04
C PRO A 442 -2.64 1.44 -13.03
N GLU A 443 -1.95 1.35 -14.18
CA GLU A 443 -2.31 0.50 -15.32
C GLU A 443 -1.93 -0.97 -15.16
N ALA A 444 -0.99 -1.25 -14.23
CA ALA A 444 -0.48 -2.60 -14.02
C ALA A 444 -1.03 -3.21 -12.72
N PRO A 445 -1.19 -4.55 -12.66
CA PRO A 445 -1.62 -5.21 -11.44
C PRO A 445 -0.57 -5.03 -10.35
N PHE A 446 -1.02 -4.64 -9.17
CA PHE A 446 -0.26 -4.57 -7.94
C PHE A 446 -0.76 -5.67 -7.01
N GLY A 447 0.10 -6.61 -6.66
CA GLY A 447 -0.28 -7.71 -5.79
C GLY A 447 0.85 -8.70 -5.56
N GLY A 448 0.75 -9.43 -4.46
CA GLY A 448 1.71 -10.45 -4.06
C GLY A 448 1.24 -11.86 -4.33
N VAL A 449 2.19 -12.79 -4.31
CA VAL A 449 2.00 -14.23 -4.27
C VAL A 449 2.47 -14.79 -2.94
N LYS A 450 2.27 -16.08 -2.69
CA LYS A 450 2.62 -16.74 -1.42
C LYS A 450 1.94 -16.03 -0.24
N GLU A 451 2.67 -15.80 0.86
CA GLU A 451 2.13 -15.11 2.05
C GLU A 451 2.05 -13.59 1.91
N SER A 452 2.55 -13.02 0.81
CA SER A 452 2.36 -11.59 0.51
C SER A 452 0.93 -11.26 0.04
N GLY A 453 0.07 -12.25 -0.10
CA GLY A 453 -1.36 -12.05 -0.30
C GLY A 453 -1.92 -12.74 -1.55
N HIS A 454 -3.09 -12.28 -1.95
CA HIS A 454 -3.78 -12.75 -3.15
C HIS A 454 -4.76 -11.70 -3.67
N GLY A 455 -5.09 -11.82 -4.95
CA GLY A 455 -5.81 -10.78 -5.69
C GLY A 455 -4.84 -9.67 -6.12
N SER A 456 -5.38 -8.64 -6.74
CA SER A 456 -4.59 -7.51 -7.22
C SER A 456 -5.35 -6.20 -7.04
N GLU A 457 -4.60 -5.12 -6.94
CA GLU A 457 -5.07 -3.75 -7.07
C GLU A 457 -4.40 -3.10 -8.30
N GLY A 458 -5.02 -2.10 -8.93
CA GLY A 458 -4.53 -1.58 -10.21
C GLY A 458 -4.78 -2.55 -11.37
N GLY A 459 -4.48 -2.10 -12.59
CA GLY A 459 -4.77 -2.86 -13.78
C GLY A 459 -6.25 -3.24 -13.95
N ILE A 460 -6.54 -4.00 -14.96
CA ILE A 460 -7.88 -4.58 -15.19
C ILE A 460 -8.23 -5.61 -14.12
N GLU A 461 -7.22 -6.26 -13.54
CA GLU A 461 -7.33 -7.26 -12.48
C GLU A 461 -7.90 -6.65 -11.20
N GLY A 462 -7.48 -5.43 -10.87
CA GLY A 462 -7.95 -4.69 -9.70
C GLY A 462 -9.44 -4.38 -9.79
N LEU A 463 -9.95 -3.98 -10.96
CA LEU A 463 -11.38 -3.79 -11.17
C LEU A 463 -12.13 -5.12 -11.10
N GLY A 464 -11.61 -6.17 -11.74
CA GLY A 464 -12.20 -7.52 -11.74
C GLY A 464 -12.44 -8.09 -10.35
N ALA A 465 -11.58 -7.71 -9.38
CA ALA A 465 -11.72 -8.12 -7.98
C ALA A 465 -13.02 -7.62 -7.31
N TYR A 466 -13.68 -6.58 -7.84
CA TYR A 466 -14.95 -6.00 -7.35
C TYR A 466 -16.18 -6.42 -8.17
N LEU A 467 -16.01 -7.30 -9.14
CA LEU A 467 -17.08 -7.72 -10.05
C LEU A 467 -17.40 -9.22 -9.89
N ASN A 468 -18.69 -9.55 -9.97
CA ASN A 468 -19.19 -10.92 -10.14
C ASN A 468 -19.51 -11.16 -11.61
N THR A 469 -19.20 -12.36 -12.10
CA THR A 469 -19.64 -12.82 -13.41
C THR A 469 -20.99 -13.50 -13.28
N LYS A 470 -21.98 -13.07 -14.08
CA LYS A 470 -23.31 -13.67 -14.13
C LYS A 470 -23.61 -14.19 -15.53
N PHE A 471 -24.08 -15.41 -15.60
CA PHE A 471 -24.57 -16.02 -16.84
C PHE A 471 -26.09 -15.92 -16.92
N ILE A 472 -26.59 -15.46 -18.09
CA ILE A 472 -28.03 -15.34 -18.37
C ILE A 472 -28.30 -16.12 -19.66
N SER A 473 -29.20 -17.10 -19.60
CA SER A 473 -29.70 -17.83 -20.79
C SER A 473 -31.12 -17.37 -21.08
N GLN A 474 -31.35 -16.89 -22.30
CA GLN A 474 -32.65 -16.46 -22.81
C GLN A 474 -33.05 -17.46 -23.92
N GLY A 475 -34.25 -18.02 -23.82
CA GLY A 475 -34.92 -18.81 -24.85
C GLY A 475 -36.02 -18.03 -25.52
#